data_2fcac73406e95b8351673a909044f49f
#
_entry.id   2fcac73406e95b8351673a909044f49f
#
_cell.length_a   1.000
_cell.length_b   1.000
_cell.length_c   1.000
_cell.angle_alpha   90.00
_cell.angle_beta   90.00
_cell.angle_gamma   90.00
#
_symmetry.space_group_name_H-M   'P 1'
#
loop_
_entity.id
_entity.type
_entity.pdbx_description
1 polymer ?
#
loop_
_entity_poly.entity_id
_entity_poly.type
_entity_poly.pdbx_seq_one_letter_code
_entity_poly.pdbx_strand_id
1 'polypeptide(L)'
;MTTIKRTGSSDLVWLILKFTVAILIALIAVFPIWWMINVVFAHPGEPVSLNPRLWPTSLSAGLSKIQAIFAETGYLRAYGISIAYSVLTIAGVLTVASLAAFEFSLFDFPGRRLLFGVVLLALMVPTAVTIIPTYLITSRLGWINTMQGLVVPGIASAFGLFMLVQFMRAIPKDMIEAARLDGASHLQIYWFVALPLCRNALVTLAILTFIQAWGNYMWPLIISTQTDMYMVGQVVGLFNSPLSHNTVDTVMTANLLAAIPPLLFFLIFQRKIVEGVAMSGTKG
;
A
#
# COMPACT_ATOMS: atom_id res chain seq x y z
N MET A 1 -14.51 -39.39 -24.28
CA MET A 1 -15.28 -39.92 -23.10
C MET A 1 -14.72 -39.19 -21.86
N THR A 2 -15.35 -38.11 -21.46
CA THR A 2 -14.99 -37.36 -20.26
C THR A 2 -15.64 -38.01 -19.04
N THR A 3 -14.86 -38.69 -18.22
CA THR A 3 -15.28 -39.26 -16.95
C THR A 3 -15.70 -38.15 -15.99
N ILE A 4 -16.99 -37.97 -15.80
CA ILE A 4 -17.57 -37.15 -14.72
C ILE A 4 -17.20 -37.84 -13.41
N LYS A 5 -16.21 -37.30 -12.70
CA LYS A 5 -15.84 -37.71 -11.34
C LYS A 5 -17.06 -37.45 -10.44
N ARG A 6 -17.75 -38.48 -10.00
CA ARG A 6 -18.79 -38.39 -8.97
C ARG A 6 -18.13 -37.82 -7.71
N THR A 7 -18.52 -36.62 -7.34
CA THR A 7 -18.12 -36.02 -6.06
C THR A 7 -18.72 -36.88 -4.95
N GLY A 8 -17.86 -37.54 -4.19
CA GLY A 8 -18.26 -38.33 -3.04
C GLY A 8 -18.87 -37.43 -1.94
N SER A 9 -19.66 -38.00 -1.04
CA SER A 9 -20.25 -37.28 0.11
C SER A 9 -19.16 -36.58 0.97
N SER A 10 -17.96 -37.13 1.03
CA SER A 10 -16.79 -36.54 1.68
C SER A 10 -16.33 -35.22 1.00
N ASP A 11 -16.36 -35.17 -0.34
CA ASP A 11 -15.96 -33.97 -1.08
C ASP A 11 -16.93 -32.81 -0.85
N LEU A 12 -18.25 -33.15 -0.75
CA LEU A 12 -19.29 -32.17 -0.44
C LEU A 12 -19.12 -31.59 0.99
N VAL A 13 -18.86 -32.46 1.98
CA VAL A 13 -18.62 -32.01 3.37
C VAL A 13 -17.41 -31.12 3.45
N TRP A 14 -16.29 -31.46 2.79
CA TRP A 14 -15.11 -30.63 2.73
C TRP A 14 -15.36 -29.28 2.04
N LEU A 15 -16.17 -29.25 0.99
CA LEU A 15 -16.56 -28.04 0.28
C LEU A 15 -17.38 -27.12 1.19
N ILE A 16 -18.40 -27.66 1.86
CA ILE A 16 -19.24 -26.92 2.82
C ILE A 16 -18.36 -26.35 3.95
N LEU A 17 -17.48 -27.16 4.53
CA LEU A 17 -16.59 -26.71 5.60
C LEU A 17 -15.69 -25.54 5.14
N LYS A 18 -15.07 -25.65 3.95
CA LYS A 18 -14.24 -24.56 3.38
C LYS A 18 -15.02 -23.27 3.19
N PHE A 19 -16.24 -23.35 2.63
CA PHE A 19 -17.06 -22.16 2.45
C PHE A 19 -17.53 -21.57 3.78
N THR A 20 -17.91 -22.41 4.75
CA THR A 20 -18.31 -21.95 6.09
C THR A 20 -17.16 -21.21 6.76
N VAL A 21 -15.96 -21.78 6.76
CA VAL A 21 -14.76 -21.12 7.32
C VAL A 21 -14.44 -19.83 6.58
N ALA A 22 -14.51 -19.82 5.25
CA ALA A 22 -14.27 -18.61 4.47
C ALA A 22 -15.27 -17.49 4.77
N ILE A 23 -16.58 -17.83 4.91
CA ILE A 23 -17.63 -16.89 5.27
C ILE A 23 -17.40 -16.34 6.69
N LEU A 24 -17.06 -17.19 7.66
CA LEU A 24 -16.77 -16.74 9.03
C LEU A 24 -15.59 -15.76 9.07
N ILE A 25 -14.49 -16.08 8.36
CA ILE A 25 -13.33 -15.19 8.25
C ILE A 25 -13.74 -13.87 7.59
N ALA A 26 -14.52 -13.90 6.53
CA ALA A 26 -15.00 -12.71 5.84
C ALA A 26 -15.86 -11.82 6.76
N LEU A 27 -16.78 -12.43 7.53
CA LEU A 27 -17.62 -11.70 8.49
C LEU A 27 -16.77 -11.02 9.58
N ILE A 28 -15.78 -11.73 10.14
CA ILE A 28 -14.86 -11.18 11.14
C ILE A 28 -14.05 -10.03 10.55
N ALA A 29 -13.55 -10.15 9.30
CA ALA A 29 -12.77 -9.12 8.64
C ALA A 29 -13.59 -7.86 8.29
N VAL A 30 -14.86 -8.01 7.94
CA VAL A 30 -15.76 -6.89 7.58
C VAL A 30 -16.35 -6.23 8.82
N PHE A 31 -16.45 -6.94 9.95
CA PHE A 31 -17.09 -6.47 11.17
C PHE A 31 -16.58 -5.10 11.66
N PRO A 32 -15.26 -4.81 11.74
CA PRO A 32 -14.78 -3.49 12.18
C PRO A 32 -15.29 -2.34 11.30
N ILE A 33 -15.30 -2.52 9.99
CA ILE A 33 -15.75 -1.50 9.04
C ILE A 33 -17.27 -1.30 9.16
N TRP A 34 -18.01 -2.39 9.23
CA TRP A 34 -19.46 -2.36 9.45
C TRP A 34 -19.81 -1.65 10.77
N TRP A 35 -19.06 -1.92 11.85
CA TRP A 35 -19.21 -1.26 13.13
C TRP A 35 -18.98 0.25 13.02
N MET A 36 -17.88 0.67 12.38
CA MET A 36 -17.58 2.09 12.15
C MET A 36 -18.71 2.78 11.38
N ILE A 37 -19.23 2.16 10.32
CA ILE A 37 -20.35 2.69 9.55
C ILE A 37 -21.58 2.89 10.44
N ASN A 38 -21.93 1.91 11.28
CA ASN A 38 -23.08 2.01 12.18
C ASN A 38 -22.92 3.16 13.20
N VAL A 39 -21.72 3.34 13.78
CA VAL A 39 -21.45 4.43 14.73
C VAL A 39 -21.50 5.79 14.04
N VAL A 40 -20.92 5.92 12.86
CA VAL A 40 -20.93 7.19 12.10
C VAL A 40 -22.35 7.61 11.74
N PHE A 41 -23.19 6.67 11.31
CA PHE A 41 -24.55 6.91 10.86
C PHE A 41 -25.61 6.67 11.96
N ALA A 42 -25.21 6.73 13.24
CA ALA A 42 -26.14 6.75 14.38
C ALA A 42 -26.71 8.14 14.61
N HIS A 43 -27.88 8.21 15.22
CA HIS A 43 -28.50 9.49 15.64
C HIS A 43 -27.60 10.23 16.65
N PRO A 44 -27.59 11.58 16.65
CA PRO A 44 -26.84 12.36 17.62
C PRO A 44 -27.30 12.02 19.05
N GLY A 45 -26.35 11.85 19.97
CA GLY A 45 -26.65 11.53 21.38
C GLY A 45 -27.00 10.07 21.66
N GLU A 46 -27.05 9.20 20.66
CA GLU A 46 -27.15 7.76 20.89
C GLU A 46 -25.85 7.25 21.50
N PRO A 47 -25.91 6.56 22.68
CA PRO A 47 -24.72 5.97 23.26
C PRO A 47 -24.17 4.92 22.31
N VAL A 48 -22.83 4.87 22.14
CA VAL A 48 -22.15 3.77 21.45
C VAL A 48 -22.35 2.52 22.30
N SER A 49 -23.40 1.77 21.98
CA SER A 49 -23.82 0.57 22.72
C SER A 49 -22.91 -0.60 22.37
N LEU A 50 -22.64 -1.47 23.37
CA LEU A 50 -22.03 -2.78 23.15
C LEU A 50 -22.90 -3.73 22.31
N ASN A 51 -24.21 -3.39 22.16
CA ASN A 51 -25.12 -4.09 21.27
C ASN A 51 -25.15 -3.38 19.91
N PRO A 52 -24.40 -3.89 18.91
CA PRO A 52 -24.36 -3.29 17.59
C PRO A 52 -25.75 -3.35 16.95
N ARG A 53 -26.23 -2.22 16.46
CA ARG A 53 -27.39 -2.21 15.58
C ARG A 53 -27.03 -2.84 14.25
N LEU A 54 -27.97 -3.56 13.66
CA LEU A 54 -27.72 -4.23 12.38
C LEU A 54 -27.62 -3.22 11.21
N TRP A 55 -28.24 -2.05 11.35
CA TRP A 55 -28.35 -1.06 10.28
C TRP A 55 -28.10 0.37 10.77
N PRO A 56 -27.53 1.24 9.94
CA PRO A 56 -27.42 2.68 10.17
C PRO A 56 -28.81 3.31 10.43
N THR A 57 -28.90 4.23 11.37
CA THR A 57 -30.17 4.83 11.78
C THR A 57 -30.44 6.20 11.18
N SER A 58 -29.42 6.97 10.83
CA SER A 58 -29.56 8.31 10.27
C SER A 58 -28.49 8.66 9.25
N LEU A 59 -28.88 8.72 7.98
CA LEU A 59 -27.98 9.15 6.91
C LEU A 59 -27.58 10.63 7.06
N SER A 60 -28.52 11.50 7.41
CA SER A 60 -28.27 12.93 7.59
C SER A 60 -27.26 13.20 8.71
N ALA A 61 -27.38 12.50 9.85
CA ALA A 61 -26.45 12.63 10.97
C ALA A 61 -25.02 12.18 10.55
N GLY A 62 -24.88 11.09 9.81
CA GLY A 62 -23.58 10.64 9.31
C GLY A 62 -22.95 11.66 8.36
N LEU A 63 -23.73 12.18 7.42
CA LEU A 63 -23.24 13.19 6.47
C LEU A 63 -22.82 14.48 7.18
N SER A 64 -23.57 14.96 8.19
CA SER A 64 -23.20 16.15 8.96
C SER A 64 -21.89 15.95 9.73
N LYS A 65 -21.65 14.78 10.34
CA LYS A 65 -20.39 14.44 11.01
C LYS A 65 -19.20 14.43 10.02
N ILE A 66 -19.39 13.84 8.86
CA ILE A 66 -18.37 13.83 7.79
C ILE A 66 -18.05 15.27 7.36
N GLN A 67 -19.07 16.09 7.14
CA GLN A 67 -18.91 17.50 6.77
C GLN A 67 -18.15 18.29 7.84
N ALA A 68 -18.48 18.08 9.12
CA ALA A 68 -17.79 18.72 10.24
C ALA A 68 -16.30 18.36 10.28
N ILE A 69 -15.94 17.07 10.10
CA ILE A 69 -14.55 16.63 10.03
C ILE A 69 -13.79 17.38 8.92
N PHE A 70 -14.36 17.49 7.73
CA PHE A 70 -13.69 18.17 6.63
C PHE A 70 -13.62 19.71 6.79
N ALA A 71 -14.60 20.33 7.45
CA ALA A 71 -14.65 21.79 7.63
C ALA A 71 -13.70 22.29 8.72
N GLU A 72 -13.59 21.57 9.84
CA GLU A 72 -13.02 22.11 11.08
C GLU A 72 -11.58 21.66 11.38
N THR A 73 -11.09 20.60 10.75
CA THR A 73 -9.89 19.90 11.26
C THR A 73 -8.69 19.89 10.33
N GLY A 74 -8.75 20.53 9.17
CA GLY A 74 -7.70 20.43 8.16
C GLY A 74 -7.59 19.04 7.52
N TYR A 75 -8.58 18.16 7.76
CA TYR A 75 -8.60 16.78 7.31
C TYR A 75 -8.50 16.66 5.78
N LEU A 76 -9.17 17.54 5.04
CA LEU A 76 -9.09 17.59 3.59
C LEU A 76 -7.67 17.85 3.09
N ARG A 77 -6.94 18.76 3.76
CA ARG A 77 -5.52 19.02 3.46
C ARG A 77 -4.66 17.78 3.72
N ALA A 78 -4.86 17.14 4.86
CA ALA A 78 -4.14 15.91 5.21
C ALA A 78 -4.40 14.78 4.19
N TYR A 79 -5.60 14.68 3.64
CA TYR A 79 -5.90 13.81 2.51
C TYR A 79 -5.06 14.15 1.28
N GLY A 80 -5.01 15.41 0.89
CA GLY A 80 -4.20 15.89 -0.22
C GLY A 80 -2.72 15.54 -0.05
N ILE A 81 -2.17 15.77 1.15
CA ILE A 81 -0.77 15.42 1.48
C ILE A 81 -0.56 13.90 1.41
N SER A 82 -1.47 13.10 1.99
CA SER A 82 -1.35 11.63 1.95
C SER A 82 -1.43 11.06 0.54
N ILE A 83 -2.32 11.59 -0.30
CA ILE A 83 -2.43 11.18 -1.70
C ILE A 83 -1.15 11.59 -2.47
N ALA A 84 -0.70 12.83 -2.33
CA ALA A 84 0.51 13.32 -2.97
C ALA A 84 1.74 12.50 -2.55
N TYR A 85 1.90 12.24 -1.25
CA TYR A 85 2.94 11.38 -0.71
C TYR A 85 2.90 9.98 -1.32
N SER A 86 1.73 9.35 -1.34
CA SER A 86 1.58 7.99 -1.87
C SER A 86 1.91 7.93 -3.38
N VAL A 87 1.38 8.86 -4.17
CA VAL A 87 1.61 8.92 -5.62
C VAL A 87 3.09 9.18 -5.93
N LEU A 88 3.71 10.15 -5.28
CA LEU A 88 5.12 10.48 -5.48
C LEU A 88 6.04 9.35 -5.03
N THR A 89 5.73 8.68 -3.93
CA THR A 89 6.49 7.50 -3.45
C THR A 89 6.37 6.35 -4.44
N ILE A 90 5.17 6.05 -4.95
CA ILE A 90 4.98 5.02 -5.98
C ILE A 90 5.78 5.36 -7.23
N ALA A 91 5.65 6.59 -7.74
CA ALA A 91 6.37 7.01 -8.93
C ALA A 91 7.90 6.92 -8.74
N GLY A 92 8.41 7.38 -7.59
CA GLY A 92 9.82 7.30 -7.24
C GLY A 92 10.33 5.86 -7.14
N VAL A 93 9.62 5.01 -6.38
CA VAL A 93 9.98 3.59 -6.21
C VAL A 93 9.97 2.86 -7.55
N LEU A 94 8.91 3.03 -8.36
CA LEU A 94 8.83 2.37 -9.67
C LEU A 94 9.96 2.82 -10.58
N THR A 95 10.26 4.11 -10.63
CA THR A 95 11.32 4.65 -11.49
C THR A 95 12.68 4.13 -11.06
N VAL A 96 13.05 4.31 -9.78
CA VAL A 96 14.37 3.91 -9.28
C VAL A 96 14.55 2.39 -9.32
N ALA A 97 13.56 1.63 -8.85
CA ALA A 97 13.66 0.18 -8.80
C ALA A 97 13.66 -0.45 -10.21
N SER A 98 12.86 0.07 -11.16
CA SER A 98 12.82 -0.52 -12.52
C SER A 98 14.07 -0.20 -13.34
N LEU A 99 14.61 1.02 -13.24
CA LEU A 99 15.87 1.37 -13.88
C LEU A 99 17.03 0.52 -13.34
N ALA A 100 17.14 0.44 -12.02
CA ALA A 100 18.18 -0.38 -11.39
C ALA A 100 17.98 -1.87 -11.71
N ALA A 101 16.74 -2.38 -11.66
CA ALA A 101 16.46 -3.78 -12.00
C ALA A 101 16.80 -4.13 -13.45
N PHE A 102 16.56 -3.20 -14.38
CA PHE A 102 16.92 -3.35 -15.78
C PHE A 102 18.43 -3.58 -15.95
N GLU A 103 19.26 -2.76 -15.34
CA GLU A 103 20.72 -2.90 -15.37
C GLU A 103 21.17 -4.20 -14.67
N PHE A 104 20.66 -4.47 -13.47
CA PHE A 104 21.03 -5.68 -12.72
C PHE A 104 20.57 -7.00 -13.35
N SER A 105 19.61 -6.98 -14.27
CA SER A 105 19.03 -8.18 -14.85
C SER A 105 19.59 -8.52 -16.21
N LEU A 106 19.71 -7.52 -17.08
CA LEU A 106 19.91 -7.70 -18.51
C LEU A 106 21.33 -7.35 -19.00
N PHE A 107 22.13 -6.72 -18.13
CA PHE A 107 23.49 -6.31 -18.48
C PHE A 107 24.52 -6.84 -17.48
N ASP A 108 25.70 -7.12 -18.00
CA ASP A 108 26.86 -7.50 -17.20
C ASP A 108 27.79 -6.29 -17.03
N PHE A 109 28.07 -5.94 -15.76
CA PHE A 109 29.01 -4.89 -15.42
C PHE A 109 29.87 -5.28 -14.23
N PRO A 110 31.07 -4.70 -14.08
CA PRO A 110 31.98 -4.99 -12.97
C PRO A 110 31.33 -4.70 -11.62
N GLY A 111 31.44 -5.62 -10.66
CA GLY A 111 30.87 -5.45 -9.33
C GLY A 111 29.37 -5.76 -9.19
N ARG A 112 28.64 -6.12 -10.26
CA ARG A 112 27.20 -6.40 -10.24
C ARG A 112 26.79 -7.34 -9.10
N ARG A 113 27.52 -8.46 -8.90
CA ARG A 113 27.21 -9.43 -7.85
C ARG A 113 27.37 -8.85 -6.44
N LEU A 114 28.44 -8.08 -6.24
CA LEU A 114 28.71 -7.42 -4.95
C LEU A 114 27.63 -6.36 -4.64
N LEU A 115 27.34 -5.48 -5.57
CA LEU A 115 26.34 -4.44 -5.41
C LEU A 115 24.93 -5.02 -5.16
N PHE A 116 24.57 -6.07 -5.92
CA PHE A 116 23.30 -6.75 -5.68
C PHE A 116 23.26 -7.42 -4.30
N GLY A 117 24.39 -8.00 -3.85
CA GLY A 117 24.55 -8.52 -2.50
C GLY A 117 24.33 -7.46 -1.41
N VAL A 118 24.88 -6.25 -1.60
CA VAL A 118 24.66 -5.11 -0.67
C VAL A 118 23.17 -4.73 -0.61
N VAL A 119 22.46 -4.71 -1.74
CA VAL A 119 21.02 -4.47 -1.76
C VAL A 119 20.27 -5.56 -0.99
N LEU A 120 20.65 -6.82 -1.12
CA LEU A 120 20.02 -7.91 -0.36
C LEU A 120 20.31 -7.79 1.15
N LEU A 121 21.50 -7.37 1.54
CA LEU A 121 21.81 -7.08 2.94
C LEU A 121 20.96 -5.93 3.49
N ALA A 122 20.65 -4.92 2.68
CA ALA A 122 19.77 -3.83 3.10
C ALA A 122 18.35 -4.31 3.44
N LEU A 123 17.86 -5.40 2.85
CA LEU A 123 16.57 -6.02 3.22
C LEU A 123 16.56 -6.62 4.64
N MET A 124 17.73 -6.96 5.17
CA MET A 124 17.86 -7.53 6.53
C MET A 124 17.91 -6.46 7.61
N VAL A 125 18.10 -5.19 7.23
CA VAL A 125 18.18 -4.09 8.20
C VAL A 125 16.77 -3.62 8.57
N PRO A 126 16.36 -3.73 9.85
CA PRO A 126 15.06 -3.24 10.29
C PRO A 126 14.96 -1.72 10.09
N THR A 127 13.84 -1.24 9.57
CA THR A 127 13.59 0.19 9.36
C THR A 127 13.66 1.00 10.67
N ALA A 128 13.32 0.39 11.80
CA ALA A 128 13.44 1.00 13.12
C ALA A 128 14.87 1.42 13.47
N VAL A 129 15.89 0.71 12.97
CA VAL A 129 17.30 1.04 13.20
C VAL A 129 17.75 2.23 12.34
N THR A 130 17.22 2.35 11.13
CA THR A 130 17.62 3.38 10.16
C THR A 130 16.87 4.70 10.34
N ILE A 131 15.80 4.74 11.13
CA ILE A 131 14.93 5.92 11.24
C ILE A 131 15.67 7.15 11.79
N ILE A 132 16.50 6.98 12.82
CA ILE A 132 17.27 8.07 13.43
C ILE A 132 18.34 8.61 12.48
N PRO A 133 19.23 7.77 11.87
CA PRO A 133 20.17 8.24 10.87
C PRO A 133 19.50 8.94 9.69
N THR A 134 18.38 8.41 9.20
CA THR A 134 17.63 9.01 8.10
C THR A 134 17.08 10.37 8.49
N TYR A 135 16.51 10.51 9.69
CA TYR A 135 16.06 11.80 10.21
C TYR A 135 17.20 12.82 10.27
N LEU A 136 18.36 12.45 10.80
CA LEU A 136 19.51 13.35 10.93
C LEU A 136 19.99 13.84 9.55
N ILE A 137 20.04 12.98 8.54
CA ILE A 137 20.40 13.35 7.17
C ILE A 137 19.35 14.30 6.60
N THR A 138 18.07 13.94 6.71
CA THR A 138 16.93 14.73 6.19
C THR A 138 16.88 16.12 6.85
N SER A 139 17.15 16.18 8.16
CA SER A 139 17.23 17.43 8.92
C SER A 139 18.40 18.31 8.47
N ARG A 140 19.60 17.74 8.26
CA ARG A 140 20.77 18.48 7.76
C ARG A 140 20.57 19.02 6.36
N LEU A 141 19.75 18.36 5.54
CA LEU A 141 19.37 18.82 4.21
C LEU A 141 18.30 19.93 4.24
N GLY A 142 17.75 20.27 5.42
CA GLY A 142 16.69 21.24 5.56
C GLY A 142 15.33 20.76 5.04
N TRP A 143 15.10 19.45 5.00
CA TRP A 143 13.89 18.85 4.43
C TRP A 143 12.80 18.49 5.47
N ILE A 144 12.96 18.95 6.71
CA ILE A 144 11.89 18.83 7.72
C ILE A 144 10.67 19.65 7.26
N ASN A 145 9.47 19.12 7.46
CA ASN A 145 8.20 19.72 7.01
C ASN A 145 8.12 19.97 5.50
N THR A 146 8.74 19.12 4.69
CA THR A 146 8.66 19.23 3.24
C THR A 146 8.26 17.91 2.58
N MET A 147 7.66 17.97 1.39
CA MET A 147 7.27 16.79 0.63
C MET A 147 8.48 15.93 0.23
N GLN A 148 9.61 16.57 -0.11
CA GLN A 148 10.85 15.83 -0.42
C GLN A 148 11.38 15.07 0.81
N GLY A 149 11.28 15.64 2.00
CA GLY A 149 11.66 14.96 3.24
C GLY A 149 10.79 13.76 3.55
N LEU A 150 9.51 13.80 3.18
CA LEU A 150 8.61 12.66 3.28
C LEU A 150 8.95 11.58 2.25
N VAL A 151 9.12 11.93 0.98
CA VAL A 151 9.17 11.00 -0.16
C VAL A 151 10.55 10.43 -0.42
N VAL A 152 11.59 11.30 -0.51
CA VAL A 152 12.91 10.91 -1.03
C VAL A 152 13.58 9.78 -0.25
N PRO A 153 13.55 9.75 1.09
CA PRO A 153 14.16 8.64 1.84
C PRO A 153 13.55 7.27 1.55
N GLY A 154 12.28 7.23 1.11
CA GLY A 154 11.53 5.99 0.85
C GLY A 154 11.60 5.47 -0.59
N ILE A 155 12.11 6.23 -1.56
CA ILE A 155 12.07 5.82 -2.98
C ILE A 155 13.09 4.73 -3.35
N ALA A 156 14.19 4.60 -2.61
CA ALA A 156 15.20 3.56 -2.82
C ALA A 156 14.76 2.23 -2.17
N SER A 157 13.80 1.55 -2.79
CA SER A 157 13.24 0.29 -2.27
C SER A 157 14.12 -0.91 -2.67
N ALA A 158 14.86 -1.47 -1.70
CA ALA A 158 15.60 -2.71 -1.90
C ALA A 158 14.69 -3.89 -2.27
N PHE A 159 13.49 -3.96 -1.67
CA PHE A 159 12.47 -4.96 -2.01
C PHE A 159 11.97 -4.77 -3.44
N GLY A 160 11.67 -3.53 -3.84
CA GLY A 160 11.22 -3.22 -5.20
C GLY A 160 12.26 -3.61 -6.24
N LEU A 161 13.54 -3.28 -6.00
CA LEU A 161 14.64 -3.70 -6.85
C LEU A 161 14.75 -5.22 -6.93
N PHE A 162 14.80 -5.91 -5.79
CA PHE A 162 14.89 -7.37 -5.77
C PHE A 162 13.75 -8.02 -6.55
N MET A 163 12.51 -7.61 -6.29
CA MET A 163 11.33 -8.14 -6.95
C MET A 163 11.43 -7.95 -8.48
N LEU A 164 11.71 -6.75 -8.95
CA LEU A 164 11.77 -6.47 -10.38
C LEU A 164 12.94 -7.18 -11.07
N VAL A 165 14.08 -7.36 -10.39
CA VAL A 165 15.19 -8.16 -10.91
C VAL A 165 14.76 -9.61 -11.20
N GLN A 166 13.96 -10.23 -10.33
CA GLN A 166 13.46 -11.60 -10.56
C GLN A 166 12.57 -11.69 -11.81
N PHE A 167 11.70 -10.67 -12.02
CA PHE A 167 10.84 -10.64 -13.20
C PHE A 167 11.60 -10.30 -14.48
N MET A 168 12.52 -9.36 -14.46
CA MET A 168 13.28 -8.95 -15.63
C MET A 168 14.28 -10.03 -16.07
N ARG A 169 14.80 -10.86 -15.15
CA ARG A 169 15.61 -12.03 -15.49
C ARG A 169 14.86 -13.11 -16.25
N ALA A 170 13.53 -13.14 -16.16
CA ALA A 170 12.69 -14.08 -16.90
C ALA A 170 12.44 -13.63 -18.36
N ILE A 171 12.86 -12.44 -18.76
CA ILE A 171 12.78 -11.97 -20.15
C ILE A 171 13.77 -12.78 -21.00
N PRO A 172 13.31 -13.40 -22.11
CA PRO A 172 14.19 -14.13 -23.01
C PRO A 172 15.29 -13.22 -23.57
N LYS A 173 16.53 -13.66 -23.51
CA LYS A 173 17.69 -12.89 -24.01
C LYS A 173 17.57 -12.56 -25.49
N ASP A 174 17.01 -13.49 -26.27
CA ASP A 174 16.81 -13.33 -27.73
C ASP A 174 16.00 -12.08 -28.05
N MET A 175 15.02 -11.69 -27.21
CA MET A 175 14.25 -10.44 -27.42
C MET A 175 15.11 -9.19 -27.24
N ILE A 176 16.04 -9.22 -26.29
CA ILE A 176 16.96 -8.10 -26.05
C ILE A 176 18.01 -8.03 -27.17
N GLU A 177 18.52 -9.19 -27.63
CA GLU A 177 19.48 -9.27 -28.72
C GLU A 177 18.85 -8.83 -30.04
N ALA A 178 17.63 -9.26 -30.34
CA ALA A 178 16.90 -8.82 -31.53
C ALA A 178 16.74 -7.29 -31.54
N ALA A 179 16.28 -6.71 -30.42
CA ALA A 179 16.14 -5.25 -30.32
C ALA A 179 17.49 -4.51 -30.52
N ARG A 180 18.60 -5.09 -30.06
CA ARG A 180 19.94 -4.53 -30.30
C ARG A 180 20.36 -4.61 -31.77
N LEU A 181 20.05 -5.72 -32.44
CA LEU A 181 20.32 -5.89 -33.87
C LEU A 181 19.51 -4.89 -34.71
N ASP A 182 18.29 -4.57 -34.26
CA ASP A 182 17.45 -3.53 -34.86
C ASP A 182 17.94 -2.10 -34.55
N GLY A 183 19.06 -1.94 -33.84
CA GLY A 183 19.67 -0.64 -33.52
C GLY A 183 19.03 0.11 -32.34
N ALA A 184 18.22 -0.57 -31.51
CA ALA A 184 17.59 0.06 -30.35
C ALA A 184 18.66 0.44 -29.29
N SER A 185 18.59 1.67 -28.81
CA SER A 185 19.39 2.15 -27.65
C SER A 185 18.95 1.49 -26.34
N HIS A 186 19.79 1.53 -25.31
CA HIS A 186 19.47 1.00 -23.97
C HIS A 186 18.13 1.53 -23.43
N LEU A 187 17.89 2.84 -23.54
CA LEU A 187 16.63 3.44 -23.12
C LEU A 187 15.42 2.98 -23.93
N GLN A 188 15.61 2.74 -25.24
CA GLN A 188 14.53 2.18 -26.05
C GLN A 188 14.22 0.74 -25.68
N ILE A 189 15.22 -0.08 -25.38
CA ILE A 189 15.02 -1.45 -24.87
C ILE A 189 14.29 -1.40 -23.52
N TYR A 190 14.68 -0.49 -22.64
CA TYR A 190 14.00 -0.30 -21.35
C TYR A 190 12.51 0.03 -21.54
N TRP A 191 12.20 1.09 -22.30
CA TRP A 191 10.83 1.59 -22.44
C TRP A 191 9.92 0.70 -23.27
N PHE A 192 10.44 0.14 -24.37
CA PHE A 192 9.61 -0.56 -25.36
C PHE A 192 9.67 -2.10 -25.24
N VAL A 193 10.63 -2.66 -24.51
CA VAL A 193 10.74 -4.11 -24.32
C VAL A 193 10.61 -4.49 -22.85
N ALA A 194 11.50 -4.01 -21.98
CA ALA A 194 11.56 -4.48 -20.60
C ALA A 194 10.33 -4.07 -19.77
N LEU A 195 9.95 -2.79 -19.77
CA LEU A 195 8.81 -2.30 -18.99
C LEU A 195 7.47 -2.94 -19.41
N PRO A 196 7.11 -3.03 -20.72
CA PRO A 196 5.87 -3.68 -21.14
C PRO A 196 5.79 -5.15 -20.74
N LEU A 197 6.90 -5.89 -20.84
CA LEU A 197 6.95 -7.30 -20.44
C LEU A 197 6.83 -7.48 -18.92
N CYS A 198 7.30 -6.51 -18.14
CA CYS A 198 7.23 -6.51 -16.67
C CYS A 198 6.03 -5.76 -16.10
N ARG A 199 5.06 -5.34 -16.93
CA ARG A 199 3.91 -4.51 -16.48
C ARG A 199 3.17 -5.08 -15.27
N ASN A 200 2.98 -6.39 -15.21
CA ASN A 200 2.28 -7.02 -14.09
C ASN A 200 3.09 -6.92 -12.78
N ALA A 201 4.41 -7.08 -12.85
CA ALA A 201 5.30 -6.90 -11.71
C ALA A 201 5.32 -5.42 -11.25
N LEU A 202 5.35 -4.48 -12.19
CA LEU A 202 5.27 -3.05 -11.88
C LEU A 202 3.95 -2.69 -11.18
N VAL A 203 2.82 -3.20 -11.67
CA VAL A 203 1.52 -3.00 -11.02
C VAL A 203 1.50 -3.60 -9.62
N THR A 204 2.06 -4.80 -9.44
CA THR A 204 2.17 -5.44 -8.12
C THR A 204 3.03 -4.60 -7.17
N LEU A 205 4.19 -4.12 -7.64
CA LEU A 205 5.05 -3.24 -6.85
C LEU A 205 4.35 -1.93 -6.49
N ALA A 206 3.61 -1.32 -7.43
CA ALA A 206 2.83 -0.11 -7.17
C ALA A 206 1.77 -0.33 -6.07
N ILE A 207 1.07 -1.47 -6.12
CA ILE A 207 0.08 -1.85 -5.12
C ILE A 207 0.72 -1.99 -3.73
N LEU A 208 1.81 -2.73 -3.64
CA LEU A 208 2.52 -2.94 -2.37
C LEU A 208 3.07 -1.62 -1.82
N THR A 209 3.62 -0.77 -2.69
CA THR A 209 4.12 0.54 -2.32
C THR A 209 2.99 1.46 -1.83
N PHE A 210 1.81 1.43 -2.48
CA PHE A 210 0.65 2.19 -2.02
C PHE A 210 0.23 1.79 -0.59
N ILE A 211 0.10 0.49 -0.34
CA ILE A 211 -0.30 -0.02 0.97
C ILE A 211 0.70 0.42 2.05
N GLN A 212 2.00 0.33 1.76
CA GLN A 212 3.05 0.77 2.67
C GLN A 212 3.04 2.30 2.88
N ALA A 213 2.91 3.08 1.81
CA ALA A 213 2.90 4.54 1.88
C ALA A 213 1.68 5.06 2.63
N TRP A 214 0.47 4.58 2.32
CA TRP A 214 -0.74 5.00 3.00
C TRP A 214 -0.75 4.62 4.49
N GLY A 215 -0.25 3.42 4.81
CA GLY A 215 -0.14 2.92 6.18
C GLY A 215 1.06 3.47 6.97
N ASN A 216 1.94 4.24 6.33
CA ASN A 216 3.13 4.77 7.01
C ASN A 216 2.74 5.88 7.99
N TYR A 217 2.93 5.61 9.26
CA TYR A 217 2.64 6.55 10.35
C TYR A 217 3.93 7.11 10.98
N MET A 218 4.92 6.25 11.21
CA MET A 218 6.09 6.60 12.01
C MET A 218 6.97 7.67 11.35
N TRP A 219 7.28 7.51 10.06
CA TRP A 219 8.12 8.46 9.35
C TRP A 219 7.47 9.85 9.22
N PRO A 220 6.20 9.97 8.75
CA PRO A 220 5.50 11.25 8.76
C PRO A 220 5.42 11.89 10.15
N LEU A 221 5.21 11.11 11.22
CA LEU A 221 5.13 11.62 12.58
C LEU A 221 6.41 12.36 13.01
N ILE A 222 7.57 11.89 12.53
CA ILE A 222 8.88 12.46 12.89
C ILE A 222 9.24 13.65 11.98
N ILE A 223 8.89 13.57 10.69
CA ILE A 223 9.28 14.57 9.69
C ILE A 223 8.30 15.74 9.61
N SER A 224 7.01 15.51 9.78
CA SER A 224 5.97 16.51 9.69
C SER A 224 5.61 17.02 11.09
N THR A 225 6.22 18.12 11.53
CA THR A 225 5.97 18.72 12.85
C THR A 225 4.98 19.90 12.77
N GLN A 226 4.65 20.36 11.56
CA GLN A 226 3.67 21.41 11.30
C GLN A 226 2.38 20.85 10.72
N THR A 227 1.26 21.39 11.13
CA THR A 227 -0.08 20.88 10.77
C THR A 227 -0.39 20.94 9.28
N ASP A 228 0.29 21.82 8.54
CA ASP A 228 0.15 21.96 7.09
C ASP A 228 0.75 20.80 6.29
N MET A 229 1.63 20.02 6.91
CA MET A 229 2.27 18.83 6.33
C MET A 229 1.78 17.51 6.95
N TYR A 230 0.77 17.55 7.81
CA TYR A 230 0.23 16.33 8.39
C TYR A 230 -0.44 15.45 7.35
N MET A 231 -0.18 14.16 7.47
CA MET A 231 -0.91 13.12 6.74
C MET A 231 -2.15 12.67 7.50
N VAL A 232 -3.08 12.01 6.82
CA VAL A 232 -4.33 11.50 7.40
C VAL A 232 -4.09 10.68 8.67
N GLY A 233 -3.10 9.80 8.67
CA GLY A 233 -2.74 8.97 9.84
C GLY A 233 -2.41 9.82 11.07
N GLN A 234 -1.67 10.92 10.91
CA GLN A 234 -1.33 11.82 12.01
C GLN A 234 -2.58 12.55 12.55
N VAL A 235 -3.44 13.06 11.66
CA VAL A 235 -4.69 13.73 12.08
C VAL A 235 -5.59 12.75 12.81
N VAL A 236 -5.75 11.52 12.30
CA VAL A 236 -6.48 10.44 12.99
C VAL A 236 -5.86 10.15 14.36
N GLY A 237 -4.53 10.15 14.47
CA GLY A 237 -3.82 9.99 15.75
C GLY A 237 -4.17 11.09 16.76
N LEU A 238 -4.34 12.34 16.31
CA LEU A 238 -4.80 13.45 17.17
C LEU A 238 -6.23 13.23 17.67
N PHE A 239 -7.13 12.73 16.80
CA PHE A 239 -8.51 12.40 17.23
C PHE A 239 -8.53 11.28 18.27
N ASN A 240 -7.66 10.29 18.16
CA ASN A 240 -7.56 9.15 19.08
C ASN A 240 -6.75 9.47 20.37
N SER A 241 -6.21 10.69 20.51
CA SER A 241 -5.41 11.06 21.67
C SER A 241 -6.27 11.03 22.95
N PRO A 242 -5.76 10.46 24.04
CA PRO A 242 -6.43 10.52 25.36
C PRO A 242 -6.67 11.95 25.86
N LEU A 243 -5.91 12.92 25.34
CA LEU A 243 -6.04 14.35 25.66
C LEU A 243 -7.09 15.05 24.79
N SER A 244 -7.62 14.39 23.76
CA SER A 244 -8.68 14.94 22.93
C SER A 244 -10.02 14.72 23.65
N HIS A 245 -10.87 15.75 23.65
CA HIS A 245 -12.24 15.64 24.14
C HIS A 245 -13.21 15.15 23.03
N ASN A 246 -12.69 14.47 22.03
CA ASN A 246 -13.50 13.99 20.92
C ASN A 246 -14.43 12.84 21.36
N THR A 247 -15.65 12.89 20.88
CA THR A 247 -16.61 11.81 21.10
C THR A 247 -16.25 10.58 20.25
N VAL A 248 -16.69 9.41 20.68
CA VAL A 248 -16.39 8.14 19.98
C VAL A 248 -16.87 8.18 18.53
N ASP A 249 -18.00 8.79 18.26
CA ASP A 249 -18.54 8.92 16.90
C ASP A 249 -17.69 9.83 16.00
N THR A 250 -17.10 10.90 16.55
CA THR A 250 -16.13 11.75 15.85
C THR A 250 -14.87 10.97 15.50
N VAL A 251 -14.32 10.25 16.48
CA VAL A 251 -13.14 9.38 16.27
C VAL A 251 -13.42 8.31 15.22
N MET A 252 -14.58 7.64 15.30
CA MET A 252 -14.96 6.62 14.31
C MET A 252 -15.18 7.20 12.92
N THR A 253 -15.70 8.45 12.84
CA THR A 253 -15.86 9.15 11.56
C THR A 253 -14.49 9.43 10.92
N ALA A 254 -13.53 9.94 11.68
CA ALA A 254 -12.16 10.18 11.18
C ALA A 254 -11.48 8.88 10.72
N ASN A 255 -11.60 7.79 11.50
CA ASN A 255 -11.05 6.48 11.14
C ASN A 255 -11.72 5.88 9.88
N LEU A 256 -13.06 5.96 9.77
CA LEU A 256 -13.80 5.50 8.60
C LEU A 256 -13.34 6.22 7.34
N LEU A 257 -13.23 7.55 7.40
CA LEU A 257 -12.71 8.35 6.29
C LEU A 257 -11.31 7.92 5.92
N ALA A 258 -10.38 7.73 6.87
CA ALA A 258 -9.02 7.27 6.60
C ALA A 258 -8.96 5.89 5.93
N ALA A 259 -9.94 5.02 6.16
CA ALA A 259 -10.03 3.70 5.58
C ALA A 259 -10.54 3.69 4.12
N ILE A 260 -11.25 4.75 3.67
CA ILE A 260 -11.86 4.79 2.33
C ILE A 260 -10.83 4.60 1.20
N PRO A 261 -9.70 5.34 1.12
CA PRO A 261 -8.77 5.18 0.02
C PRO A 261 -8.15 3.78 -0.10
N PRO A 262 -7.66 3.13 0.97
CA PRO A 262 -7.20 1.74 0.89
C PRO A 262 -8.30 0.77 0.46
N LEU A 263 -9.53 0.95 0.93
CA LEU A 263 -10.66 0.11 0.54
C LEU A 263 -11.00 0.26 -0.94
N LEU A 264 -11.08 1.50 -1.45
CA LEU A 264 -11.32 1.75 -2.87
C LEU A 264 -10.18 1.19 -3.71
N PHE A 265 -8.94 1.40 -3.27
CA PHE A 265 -7.77 0.86 -3.96
C PHE A 265 -7.80 -0.67 -4.00
N PHE A 266 -8.14 -1.32 -2.88
CA PHE A 266 -8.31 -2.77 -2.84
C PHE A 266 -9.41 -3.25 -3.79
N LEU A 267 -10.58 -2.62 -3.80
CA LEU A 267 -11.69 -3.00 -4.68
C LEU A 267 -11.33 -2.89 -6.17
N ILE A 268 -10.53 -1.88 -6.54
CA ILE A 268 -10.07 -1.70 -7.92
C ILE A 268 -9.03 -2.76 -8.29
N PHE A 269 -8.07 -3.03 -7.42
CA PHE A 269 -6.90 -3.84 -7.71
C PHE A 269 -6.95 -5.28 -7.15
N GLN A 270 -8.05 -5.73 -6.51
CA GLN A 270 -8.16 -7.02 -5.84
C GLN A 270 -7.70 -8.21 -6.69
N ARG A 271 -8.05 -8.24 -8.00
CA ARG A 271 -7.61 -9.32 -8.91
C ARG A 271 -6.09 -9.36 -9.05
N LYS A 272 -5.46 -8.19 -9.19
CA LYS A 272 -4.00 -8.09 -9.31
C LYS A 272 -3.27 -8.40 -8.02
N ILE A 273 -3.87 -8.06 -6.88
CA ILE A 273 -3.34 -8.42 -5.56
C ILE A 273 -3.31 -9.94 -5.40
N VAL A 274 -4.41 -10.63 -5.74
CA VAL A 274 -4.50 -12.10 -5.64
C VAL A 274 -3.51 -12.77 -6.62
N GLU A 275 -3.44 -12.32 -7.87
CA GLU A 275 -2.49 -12.84 -8.87
C GLU A 275 -1.03 -12.65 -8.40
N GLY A 276 -0.68 -11.48 -7.85
CA GLY A 276 0.67 -11.18 -7.38
C GLY A 276 1.11 -12.03 -6.17
N VAL A 277 0.20 -12.26 -5.22
CA VAL A 277 0.46 -13.11 -4.04
C VAL A 277 0.55 -14.59 -4.43
N ALA A 278 -0.30 -15.05 -5.36
CA ALA A 278 -0.27 -16.44 -5.84
C ALA A 278 1.05 -16.79 -6.54
N MET A 279 1.64 -15.85 -7.30
CA MET A 279 2.92 -16.07 -7.97
C MET A 279 4.11 -16.12 -7.01
N SER A 280 4.03 -15.50 -5.84
CA SER A 280 5.07 -15.58 -4.80
C SER A 280 4.99 -16.89 -3.98
N GLY A 281 3.84 -17.56 -3.96
CA GLY A 281 3.59 -18.79 -3.17
C GLY A 281 3.76 -20.12 -3.93
N THR A 282 3.91 -20.12 -5.25
CA THR A 282 3.96 -21.35 -6.07
C THR A 282 5.39 -21.75 -6.48
N LYS A 283 6.37 -21.61 -5.58
CA LYS A 283 7.66 -22.31 -5.70
C LYS A 283 7.72 -23.38 -4.61
N GLY A 284 6.95 -24.43 -4.83
CA GLY A 284 6.98 -25.67 -4.11
C GLY A 284 6.65 -26.80 -5.07
#